data_e99d536222005a056810ac646d24e0cd
#
_entry.id   e99d536222005a056810ac646d24e0cd
#
_cell.length_a   1.000
_cell.length_b   1.000
_cell.length_c   1.000
_cell.angle_alpha   90.00
_cell.angle_beta   90.00
_cell.angle_gamma   90.00
#
_symmetry.space_group_name_H-M   'P 1'
#
loop_
_entity.id
_entity.type
_entity.pdbx_description
1 polymer ?
#
loop_
_entity_poly.entity_id
_entity_poly.type
_entity_poly.pdbx_seq_one_letter_code
_entity_poly.pdbx_strand_id
1 'polypeptide(L)'
;MAKVKKETIEKDETVSAETSTKLKPGRGPEETQINTKVKAAKESETISPLKSEKPVKSSKEERVILITNDDGVTAPGLMALVDAVRDLGKIVVIAPDKAQSGMGHAITIGSPLRMVRVNYFGDNIEGYSCSGTPVDCVKLAVDKILHSNPDICLSGVNHGANHSINVIYSGTMSAALEASIESIPSVGFSLLDYSLEADFSGPKKYARLIVEQILKEPIDKHLCLNVNFPAVRVDELKGVKVCHQAYAKYEEDFDERTDPTGKKYYWLTGEFVNFDKSKDTDVWALNHNFVSIVPVQFDLTDYKLKKKLKDTFNF
;
A
#
# COMPACT_ATOMS: atom_id res chain seq x y z
N MET A 1 14.62 -63.22 -8.07
CA MET A 1 13.73 -63.81 -9.10
C MET A 1 12.31 -63.45 -8.75
N ALA A 2 11.70 -62.52 -9.47
CA ALA A 2 10.26 -62.42 -9.69
C ALA A 2 10.04 -61.38 -10.83
N LYS A 3 9.57 -61.86 -11.95
CA LYS A 3 9.18 -61.09 -13.14
C LYS A 3 7.87 -60.37 -12.85
N VAL A 4 7.80 -59.07 -13.13
CA VAL A 4 6.52 -58.37 -13.27
C VAL A 4 6.38 -57.86 -14.69
N LYS A 5 5.23 -58.15 -15.26
CA LYS A 5 4.82 -57.97 -16.66
C LYS A 5 4.64 -56.49 -17.00
N LYS A 6 5.02 -56.15 -18.23
CA LYS A 6 4.58 -54.95 -18.95
C LYS A 6 3.12 -55.15 -19.39
N GLU A 7 2.26 -54.23 -19.05
CA GLU A 7 0.97 -54.03 -19.73
C GLU A 7 1.04 -52.75 -20.55
N THR A 8 0.80 -52.93 -21.83
CA THR A 8 0.66 -51.93 -22.88
C THR A 8 -0.80 -51.45 -22.85
N ILE A 9 -1.04 -50.17 -22.75
CA ILE A 9 -2.38 -49.60 -22.98
C ILE A 9 -2.33 -48.78 -24.26
N GLU A 10 -3.20 -49.18 -25.17
CA GLU A 10 -3.43 -48.64 -26.51
C GLU A 10 -3.97 -47.21 -26.47
N LYS A 11 -3.60 -46.49 -27.52
CA LYS A 11 -4.18 -45.21 -27.91
C LYS A 11 -5.57 -45.44 -28.49
N ASP A 12 -6.52 -44.62 -28.10
CA ASP A 12 -7.72 -44.40 -28.89
C ASP A 12 -7.81 -42.93 -29.30
N GLU A 13 -7.84 -42.72 -30.60
CA GLU A 13 -8.06 -41.46 -31.30
C GLU A 13 -9.56 -41.28 -31.56
N THR A 14 -9.89 -40.04 -31.83
CA THR A 14 -11.09 -39.44 -32.44
C THR A 14 -12.16 -38.93 -31.47
N VAL A 15 -12.42 -37.62 -31.51
CA VAL A 15 -13.40 -37.00 -32.39
C VAL A 15 -13.24 -35.45 -32.36
N SER A 16 -13.12 -34.91 -33.56
CA SER A 16 -13.18 -33.48 -33.89
C SER A 16 -14.61 -32.91 -33.77
N ALA A 17 -14.73 -31.69 -33.29
CA ALA A 17 -15.84 -30.82 -33.68
C ALA A 17 -15.39 -29.36 -33.65
N GLU A 18 -15.09 -28.82 -34.82
CA GLU A 18 -14.99 -27.37 -35.10
C GLU A 18 -16.37 -26.73 -34.98
N THR A 19 -16.45 -25.67 -34.22
CA THR A 19 -17.56 -24.70 -34.37
C THR A 19 -16.99 -23.31 -34.41
N SER A 20 -16.68 -22.83 -35.60
CA SER A 20 -16.31 -21.44 -35.87
C SER A 20 -17.55 -20.59 -35.87
N THR A 21 -17.72 -19.74 -34.89
CA THR A 21 -18.72 -18.66 -34.90
C THR A 21 -18.04 -17.35 -35.32
N LYS A 22 -18.28 -16.97 -36.59
CA LYS A 22 -17.90 -15.65 -37.13
C LYS A 22 -18.75 -14.57 -36.49
N LEU A 23 -18.17 -13.72 -35.68
CA LEU A 23 -18.74 -12.44 -35.26
C LEU A 23 -18.55 -11.40 -36.38
N LYS A 24 -19.65 -10.80 -36.88
CA LYS A 24 -19.64 -9.66 -37.78
C LYS A 24 -19.33 -8.38 -37.00
N PRO A 25 -18.62 -7.39 -37.59
CA PRO A 25 -18.35 -6.12 -36.91
C PRO A 25 -19.61 -5.26 -36.84
N GLY A 26 -19.95 -4.82 -35.61
CA GLY A 26 -21.02 -3.86 -35.37
C GLY A 26 -20.60 -2.45 -35.76
N ARG A 27 -21.55 -1.73 -36.37
CA ARG A 27 -21.44 -0.32 -36.76
C ARG A 27 -21.29 0.59 -35.56
N GLY A 28 -20.37 1.56 -35.63
CA GLY A 28 -20.25 2.66 -34.69
C GLY A 28 -21.42 3.64 -34.72
N PRO A 29 -21.64 4.41 -33.65
CA PRO A 29 -22.72 5.38 -33.59
C PRO A 29 -22.43 6.62 -34.43
N GLU A 30 -23.47 7.09 -35.16
CA GLU A 30 -23.49 8.31 -35.96
C GLU A 30 -23.32 9.57 -35.07
N GLU A 31 -22.45 10.46 -35.53
CA GLU A 31 -22.34 11.82 -34.99
C GLU A 31 -23.57 12.64 -35.35
N THR A 32 -24.37 13.03 -34.38
CA THR A 32 -25.43 14.01 -34.53
C THR A 32 -24.89 15.41 -34.24
N GLN A 33 -24.62 16.17 -35.30
CA GLN A 33 -24.29 17.59 -35.16
C GLN A 33 -25.54 18.40 -34.80
N ILE A 34 -25.56 18.94 -33.58
CA ILE A 34 -26.58 19.92 -33.17
C ILE A 34 -26.00 21.33 -33.34
N ASN A 35 -26.50 22.00 -34.34
CA ASN A 35 -26.18 23.39 -34.69
C ASN A 35 -27.10 24.32 -33.87
N THR A 36 -26.61 24.92 -32.79
CA THR A 36 -27.40 25.90 -32.04
C THR A 36 -26.78 27.30 -32.16
N LYS A 37 -27.36 28.14 -33.00
CA LYS A 37 -27.12 29.59 -33.04
C LYS A 37 -27.72 30.22 -31.78
N VAL A 38 -26.88 30.77 -30.89
CA VAL A 38 -27.34 31.63 -29.79
C VAL A 38 -27.11 33.09 -30.18
N LYS A 39 -28.19 33.86 -30.27
CA LYS A 39 -28.19 35.33 -30.41
C LYS A 39 -27.74 35.95 -29.09
N ALA A 40 -26.80 36.88 -29.16
CA ALA A 40 -26.43 37.76 -28.06
C ALA A 40 -27.54 38.74 -27.74
N ALA A 41 -28.02 38.74 -26.50
CA ALA A 41 -28.74 39.86 -25.89
C ALA A 41 -27.88 40.42 -24.75
N LYS A 42 -27.57 41.71 -24.89
CA LYS A 42 -26.95 42.50 -23.82
C LYS A 42 -28.05 42.99 -22.89
N GLU A 43 -28.01 42.61 -21.63
CA GLU A 43 -28.62 43.40 -20.56
C GLU A 43 -27.68 43.39 -19.37
N SER A 44 -27.33 44.61 -18.93
CA SER A 44 -26.48 44.90 -17.78
C SER A 44 -27.36 44.98 -16.53
N GLU A 45 -27.32 43.99 -15.66
CA GLU A 45 -27.79 44.18 -14.28
C GLU A 45 -26.63 44.00 -13.29
N THR A 46 -26.44 45.08 -12.54
CA THR A 46 -25.43 45.23 -11.46
C THR A 46 -25.91 44.43 -10.26
N ILE A 47 -25.36 43.23 -10.07
CA ILE A 47 -25.60 42.44 -8.83
C ILE A 47 -24.55 42.80 -7.82
N SER A 48 -24.99 43.37 -6.69
CA SER A 48 -24.17 43.61 -5.50
C SER A 48 -23.59 42.29 -4.96
N PRO A 49 -22.34 42.27 -4.43
CA PRO A 49 -21.75 41.06 -3.91
C PRO A 49 -22.47 40.56 -2.66
N LEU A 50 -23.08 39.41 -2.72
CA LEU A 50 -23.55 38.67 -1.56
C LEU A 50 -22.34 38.39 -0.64
N LYS A 51 -22.44 38.84 0.60
CA LYS A 51 -21.49 38.49 1.64
C LYS A 51 -21.44 36.99 1.75
N SER A 52 -20.25 36.39 1.50
CA SER A 52 -19.98 34.98 1.74
C SER A 52 -20.16 34.72 3.24
N GLU A 53 -21.26 34.09 3.60
CA GLU A 53 -21.40 33.47 4.91
C GLU A 53 -20.34 32.38 5.01
N LYS A 54 -19.45 32.51 6.00
CA LYS A 54 -18.52 31.44 6.35
C LYS A 54 -19.35 30.20 6.69
N PRO A 55 -19.02 29.01 6.18
CA PRO A 55 -19.75 27.81 6.56
C PRO A 55 -19.68 27.65 8.08
N VAL A 56 -20.85 27.64 8.73
CA VAL A 56 -21.00 27.27 10.13
C VAL A 56 -20.46 25.83 10.24
N LYS A 57 -19.35 25.65 10.99
CA LYS A 57 -18.82 24.33 11.32
C LYS A 57 -19.90 23.59 12.08
N SER A 58 -20.57 22.64 11.39
CA SER A 58 -21.42 21.64 12.02
C SER A 58 -20.58 20.82 13.01
N SER A 59 -21.21 20.24 14.00
CA SER A 59 -20.72 19.28 15.01
C SER A 59 -19.51 18.51 14.47
N LYS A 60 -18.38 18.49 15.21
CA LYS A 60 -17.17 17.73 14.84
C LYS A 60 -17.59 16.31 14.46
N GLU A 61 -17.62 16.00 13.18
CA GLU A 61 -17.69 14.62 12.75
C GLU A 61 -16.51 13.88 13.38
N GLU A 62 -16.79 12.71 13.93
CA GLU A 62 -15.76 11.87 14.55
C GLU A 62 -14.77 11.45 13.47
N ARG A 63 -13.47 11.69 13.71
CA ARG A 63 -12.42 11.29 12.77
C ARG A 63 -12.44 9.80 12.53
N VAL A 64 -12.21 9.38 11.30
CA VAL A 64 -12.13 7.97 10.91
C VAL A 64 -10.70 7.60 10.55
N ILE A 65 -10.16 6.59 11.21
CA ILE A 65 -8.81 6.06 11.00
C ILE A 65 -8.95 4.64 10.42
N LEU A 66 -8.47 4.46 9.19
CA LEU A 66 -8.37 3.15 8.56
C LEU A 66 -7.01 2.52 8.91
N ILE A 67 -7.00 1.26 9.34
CA ILE A 67 -5.78 0.52 9.67
C ILE A 67 -5.72 -0.79 8.90
N THR A 68 -4.57 -1.10 8.32
CA THR A 68 -4.27 -2.34 7.60
C THR A 68 -2.82 -2.79 7.84
N ASN A 69 -2.41 -3.92 7.26
CA ASN A 69 -1.03 -4.40 7.21
C ASN A 69 -0.86 -5.46 6.10
N ASP A 70 0.33 -6.03 5.97
CA ASP A 70 0.63 -7.20 5.12
C ASP A 70 1.03 -8.46 5.91
N ASP A 71 1.28 -8.35 7.22
CA ASP A 71 1.58 -9.51 8.09
C ASP A 71 0.33 -10.33 8.46
N GLY A 72 -0.86 -9.78 8.22
CA GLY A 72 -2.15 -10.43 8.49
C GLY A 72 -2.89 -9.91 9.72
N VAL A 73 -4.19 -10.21 9.77
CA VAL A 73 -5.14 -9.63 10.74
C VAL A 73 -4.82 -9.93 12.21
N THR A 74 -4.05 -10.99 12.50
CA THR A 74 -3.65 -11.37 13.86
C THR A 74 -2.23 -10.94 14.23
N ALA A 75 -1.54 -10.21 13.36
CA ALA A 75 -0.16 -9.80 13.58
C ALA A 75 -0.02 -8.87 14.80
N PRO A 76 0.98 -9.09 15.67
CA PRO A 76 1.17 -8.26 16.87
C PRO A 76 1.47 -6.80 16.54
N GLY A 77 2.16 -6.52 15.42
CA GLY A 77 2.42 -5.16 14.95
C GLY A 77 1.14 -4.41 14.57
N LEU A 78 0.15 -5.09 13.97
CA LEU A 78 -1.16 -4.50 13.68
C LEU A 78 -1.88 -4.10 14.98
N MET A 79 -1.89 -4.98 15.97
CA MET A 79 -2.47 -4.68 17.29
C MET A 79 -1.74 -3.52 17.97
N ALA A 80 -0.40 -3.47 17.89
CA ALA A 80 0.39 -2.39 18.46
C ALA A 80 0.04 -1.04 17.80
N LEU A 81 -0.21 -1.00 16.49
CA LEU A 81 -0.63 0.20 15.77
C LEU A 81 -2.04 0.63 16.18
N VAL A 82 -2.99 -0.31 16.28
CA VAL A 82 -4.34 -0.06 16.79
C VAL A 82 -4.28 0.54 18.20
N ASP A 83 -3.50 -0.06 19.10
CA ASP A 83 -3.34 0.44 20.47
C ASP A 83 -2.75 1.85 20.55
N ALA A 84 -1.85 2.20 19.63
CA ALA A 84 -1.21 3.50 19.60
C ALA A 84 -2.20 4.65 19.32
N VAL A 85 -3.30 4.37 18.59
CA VAL A 85 -4.17 5.42 18.04
C VAL A 85 -5.66 5.25 18.42
N ARG A 86 -6.00 4.27 19.27
CA ARG A 86 -7.40 3.87 19.54
C ARG A 86 -8.30 4.99 20.10
N ASP A 87 -7.74 6.01 20.69
CA ASP A 87 -8.45 7.16 21.28
C ASP A 87 -8.42 8.42 20.39
N LEU A 88 -7.86 8.33 19.17
CA LEU A 88 -7.74 9.47 18.27
C LEU A 88 -8.94 9.63 17.32
N GLY A 89 -9.82 8.63 17.24
CA GLY A 89 -11.01 8.62 16.39
C GLY A 89 -11.67 7.26 16.31
N LYS A 90 -12.68 7.14 15.45
CA LYS A 90 -13.29 5.84 15.09
C LYS A 90 -12.29 5.03 14.27
N ILE A 91 -11.99 3.81 14.74
CA ILE A 91 -11.05 2.92 14.09
C ILE A 91 -11.79 1.85 13.30
N VAL A 92 -11.38 1.67 12.04
CA VAL A 92 -11.77 0.54 11.19
C VAL A 92 -10.49 -0.19 10.79
N VAL A 93 -10.47 -1.49 11.05
CA VAL A 93 -9.34 -2.37 10.71
C VAL A 93 -9.77 -3.35 9.62
N ILE A 94 -9.02 -3.43 8.55
CA ILE A 94 -9.13 -4.49 7.56
C ILE A 94 -7.75 -4.96 7.17
N ALA A 95 -7.50 -6.26 7.28
CA ALA A 95 -6.17 -6.82 6.99
C ALA A 95 -6.30 -8.20 6.32
N PRO A 96 -5.27 -8.64 5.60
CA PRO A 96 -5.23 -9.96 4.99
C PRO A 96 -5.45 -11.09 6.02
N ASP A 97 -6.10 -12.17 5.60
CA ASP A 97 -6.32 -13.37 6.42
C ASP A 97 -5.02 -14.16 6.68
N LYS A 98 -4.00 -13.91 5.89
CA LYS A 98 -2.65 -14.50 5.97
C LYS A 98 -1.62 -13.49 5.51
N ALA A 99 -0.36 -13.71 5.90
CA ALA A 99 0.76 -12.86 5.48
C ALA A 99 0.88 -12.76 3.96
N GLN A 100 1.14 -11.55 3.47
CA GLN A 100 1.27 -11.16 2.06
C GLN A 100 2.63 -10.49 1.79
N SER A 101 3.67 -10.89 2.52
CA SER A 101 5.00 -10.28 2.42
C SER A 101 5.60 -10.42 1.02
N GLY A 102 6.25 -9.36 0.54
CA GLY A 102 6.92 -9.34 -0.76
C GLY A 102 5.98 -9.23 -1.98
N MET A 103 4.68 -9.03 -1.78
CA MET A 103 3.71 -8.93 -2.88
C MET A 103 3.76 -7.59 -3.62
N GLY A 104 4.41 -6.58 -3.06
CA GLY A 104 4.42 -5.24 -3.64
C GLY A 104 3.00 -4.69 -3.81
N HIS A 105 2.77 -3.85 -4.83
CA HIS A 105 1.47 -3.23 -5.12
C HIS A 105 0.53 -4.14 -5.93
N ALA A 106 0.40 -5.41 -5.52
CA ALA A 106 -0.45 -6.38 -6.20
C ALA A 106 -1.93 -6.18 -5.85
N ILE A 107 -2.79 -6.40 -6.85
CA ILE A 107 -4.26 -6.41 -6.73
C ILE A 107 -4.82 -7.77 -7.15
N THR A 108 -5.94 -8.17 -6.57
CA THR A 108 -6.62 -9.43 -6.91
C THR A 108 -7.67 -9.22 -7.99
N ILE A 109 -7.40 -9.70 -9.22
CA ILE A 109 -8.33 -9.59 -10.35
C ILE A 109 -8.97 -10.94 -10.69
N GLY A 110 -8.21 -12.03 -10.59
CA GLY A 110 -8.58 -13.35 -11.11
C GLY A 110 -9.45 -14.19 -10.17
N SER A 111 -9.78 -13.72 -8.97
CA SER A 111 -10.58 -14.46 -7.97
C SER A 111 -11.44 -13.52 -7.12
N PRO A 112 -12.56 -14.02 -6.57
CA PRO A 112 -13.40 -13.22 -5.69
C PRO A 112 -12.70 -12.92 -4.36
N LEU A 113 -12.83 -11.68 -3.90
CA LEU A 113 -12.40 -11.27 -2.56
C LEU A 113 -13.48 -11.65 -1.54
N ARG A 114 -13.04 -12.15 -0.38
CA ARG A 114 -13.89 -12.49 0.76
C ARG A 114 -13.49 -11.64 1.95
N MET A 115 -14.47 -11.06 2.62
CA MET A 115 -14.28 -10.25 3.82
C MET A 115 -15.15 -10.82 4.94
N VAL A 116 -14.56 -11.02 6.12
CA VAL A 116 -15.22 -11.58 7.29
C VAL A 116 -14.98 -10.66 8.47
N ARG A 117 -16.03 -10.32 9.22
CA ARG A 117 -15.91 -9.53 10.44
C ARG A 117 -15.18 -10.32 11.52
N VAL A 118 -14.27 -9.66 12.25
CA VAL A 118 -13.49 -10.24 13.35
C VAL A 118 -13.55 -9.37 14.60
N ASN A 119 -13.39 -9.96 15.77
CA ASN A 119 -13.49 -9.27 17.07
C ASN A 119 -12.13 -9.27 17.83
N TYR A 120 -11.01 -9.20 17.12
CA TYR A 120 -9.68 -9.25 17.74
C TYR A 120 -9.27 -7.95 18.43
N PHE A 121 -9.90 -6.83 18.09
CA PHE A 121 -9.43 -5.49 18.47
C PHE A 121 -10.21 -4.88 19.65
N GLY A 122 -11.25 -5.58 20.15
CA GLY A 122 -12.16 -5.14 21.20
C GLY A 122 -13.47 -4.59 20.68
N ASP A 123 -14.45 -4.40 21.57
CA ASP A 123 -15.87 -4.16 21.23
C ASP A 123 -16.12 -2.85 20.45
N ASN A 124 -15.25 -1.85 20.59
CA ASN A 124 -15.42 -0.53 19.99
C ASN A 124 -14.65 -0.36 18.68
N ILE A 125 -14.03 -1.41 18.14
CA ILE A 125 -13.25 -1.36 16.91
C ILE A 125 -13.87 -2.29 15.88
N GLU A 126 -14.18 -1.74 14.72
CA GLU A 126 -14.73 -2.48 13.61
C GLU A 126 -13.61 -3.18 12.84
N GLY A 127 -13.53 -4.52 12.95
CA GLY A 127 -12.45 -5.34 12.40
C GLY A 127 -12.91 -6.30 11.30
N TYR A 128 -12.08 -6.46 10.26
CA TYR A 128 -12.31 -7.37 9.15
C TYR A 128 -11.04 -8.12 8.74
N SER A 129 -11.21 -9.39 8.39
CA SER A 129 -10.22 -10.22 7.71
C SER A 129 -10.56 -10.30 6.23
N CYS A 130 -9.59 -10.16 5.33
CA CYS A 130 -9.76 -10.16 3.88
C CYS A 130 -8.89 -11.25 3.22
N SER A 131 -9.42 -11.96 2.21
CA SER A 131 -8.64 -12.94 1.43
C SER A 131 -7.70 -12.32 0.39
N GLY A 132 -7.68 -10.99 0.27
CA GLY A 132 -6.89 -10.25 -0.70
C GLY A 132 -5.57 -9.71 -0.16
N THR A 133 -4.95 -8.87 -0.97
CA THR A 133 -3.71 -8.15 -0.64
C THR A 133 -4.00 -6.95 0.28
N PRO A 134 -2.97 -6.29 0.86
CA PRO A 134 -3.15 -5.04 1.58
C PRO A 134 -3.79 -3.93 0.74
N VAL A 135 -3.50 -3.87 -0.55
CA VAL A 135 -4.12 -2.94 -1.51
C VAL A 135 -5.62 -3.22 -1.67
N ASP A 136 -6.00 -4.51 -1.80
CA ASP A 136 -7.41 -4.93 -1.85
C ASP A 136 -8.16 -4.56 -0.56
N CYS A 137 -7.48 -4.65 0.59
CA CYS A 137 -8.04 -4.24 1.89
C CYS A 137 -8.40 -2.76 1.89
N VAL A 138 -7.52 -1.87 1.43
CA VAL A 138 -7.79 -0.44 1.34
C VAL A 138 -8.98 -0.16 0.40
N LYS A 139 -8.98 -0.75 -0.80
CA LYS A 139 -10.08 -0.59 -1.76
C LYS A 139 -11.43 -1.04 -1.19
N LEU A 140 -11.47 -2.22 -0.56
CA LEU A 140 -12.69 -2.73 0.06
C LEU A 140 -13.15 -1.86 1.24
N ALA A 141 -12.21 -1.34 2.05
CA ALA A 141 -12.55 -0.46 3.15
C ALA A 141 -13.27 0.81 2.68
N VAL A 142 -12.71 1.49 1.70
CA VAL A 142 -13.27 2.74 1.16
C VAL A 142 -14.63 2.50 0.51
N ASP A 143 -14.74 1.48 -0.34
CA ASP A 143 -15.94 1.24 -1.14
C ASP A 143 -17.06 0.51 -0.38
N LYS A 144 -16.75 -0.48 0.45
CA LYS A 144 -17.76 -1.40 1.04
C LYS A 144 -18.00 -1.23 2.53
N ILE A 145 -17.09 -0.59 3.27
CA ILE A 145 -17.22 -0.42 4.72
C ILE A 145 -17.52 1.04 5.05
N LEU A 146 -16.67 1.96 4.59
CA LEU A 146 -16.76 3.37 4.94
C LEU A 146 -17.68 4.16 4.01
N HIS A 147 -17.78 3.78 2.74
CA HIS A 147 -18.49 4.51 1.67
C HIS A 147 -18.02 5.97 1.50
N SER A 148 -16.87 6.29 2.05
CA SER A 148 -16.21 7.61 2.02
C SER A 148 -14.73 7.46 2.37
N ASN A 149 -13.94 8.48 2.10
CA ASN A 149 -12.54 8.49 2.49
C ASN A 149 -12.40 8.68 4.01
N PRO A 150 -11.58 7.87 4.71
CA PRO A 150 -11.17 8.14 6.08
C PRO A 150 -10.26 9.38 6.17
N ASP A 151 -10.08 9.94 7.36
CA ASP A 151 -9.19 11.07 7.57
C ASP A 151 -7.71 10.69 7.41
N ILE A 152 -7.37 9.42 7.66
CA ILE A 152 -6.01 8.87 7.50
C ILE A 152 -6.07 7.34 7.33
N CYS A 153 -5.12 6.81 6.56
CA CYS A 153 -4.86 5.37 6.47
C CYS A 153 -3.49 5.04 7.05
N LEU A 154 -3.45 4.06 7.96
CA LEU A 154 -2.24 3.58 8.60
C LEU A 154 -2.00 2.13 8.19
N SER A 155 -0.77 1.80 7.79
CA SER A 155 -0.40 0.43 7.43
C SER A 155 0.77 -0.05 8.28
N GLY A 156 0.67 -1.22 8.87
CA GLY A 156 1.73 -1.83 9.69
C GLY A 156 1.24 -2.16 11.12
N VAL A 157 2.10 -2.21 12.14
CA VAL A 157 3.57 -2.08 12.05
C VAL A 157 4.15 -3.38 11.50
N ASN A 158 4.88 -3.29 10.39
CA ASN A 158 5.49 -4.44 9.73
C ASN A 158 6.66 -5.01 10.54
N HIS A 159 6.79 -6.35 10.58
CA HIS A 159 8.01 -7.03 11.00
C HIS A 159 9.01 -7.03 9.84
N GLY A 160 10.10 -6.30 10.02
CA GLY A 160 11.10 -6.08 8.99
C GLY A 160 11.04 -4.71 8.35
N ALA A 161 12.18 -4.28 7.82
CA ALA A 161 12.37 -2.95 7.28
C ALA A 161 11.80 -2.76 5.88
N ASN A 162 11.22 -1.58 5.64
CA ASN A 162 10.79 -1.13 4.32
C ASN A 162 11.52 0.15 3.87
N HIS A 163 12.74 0.37 4.38
CA HIS A 163 13.61 1.47 4.00
C HIS A 163 14.31 1.24 2.66
N SER A 164 14.85 2.28 2.05
CA SER A 164 15.56 2.22 0.78
C SER A 164 14.73 1.55 -0.33
N ILE A 165 15.33 0.66 -1.12
CA ILE A 165 14.68 -0.05 -2.23
C ILE A 165 13.54 -0.97 -1.78
N ASN A 166 13.52 -1.39 -0.51
CA ASN A 166 12.50 -2.29 0.01
C ASN A 166 11.08 -1.72 -0.09
N VAL A 167 10.94 -0.41 -0.18
CA VAL A 167 9.65 0.27 -0.40
C VAL A 167 8.90 -0.29 -1.62
N ILE A 168 9.60 -0.71 -2.67
CA ILE A 168 9.00 -1.22 -3.92
C ILE A 168 8.37 -2.60 -3.72
N TYR A 169 8.92 -3.43 -2.83
CA TYR A 169 8.48 -4.80 -2.56
C TYR A 169 7.48 -4.88 -1.41
N SER A 170 7.29 -3.79 -0.67
CA SER A 170 6.54 -3.74 0.59
C SER A 170 5.03 -3.75 0.36
N GLY A 171 4.34 -4.73 0.95
CA GLY A 171 2.88 -4.75 1.04
C GLY A 171 2.36 -3.65 1.98
N THR A 172 3.07 -3.37 3.09
CA THR A 172 2.78 -2.26 4.02
C THR A 172 2.75 -0.92 3.29
N MET A 173 3.81 -0.63 2.51
CA MET A 173 3.89 0.64 1.78
C MET A 173 2.93 0.70 0.60
N SER A 174 2.62 -0.44 -0.01
CA SER A 174 1.65 -0.51 -1.10
C SER A 174 0.23 -0.14 -0.65
N ALA A 175 -0.18 -0.57 0.55
CA ALA A 175 -1.44 -0.13 1.14
C ALA A 175 -1.46 1.38 1.43
N ALA A 176 -0.36 1.93 1.96
CA ALA A 176 -0.24 3.38 2.18
C ALA A 176 -0.27 4.16 0.85
N LEU A 177 0.46 3.69 -0.17
CA LEU A 177 0.44 4.30 -1.50
C LEU A 177 -0.95 4.23 -2.14
N GLU A 178 -1.67 3.11 -2.01
CA GLU A 178 -3.04 2.99 -2.51
C GLU A 178 -3.97 4.01 -1.86
N ALA A 179 -3.90 4.17 -0.54
CA ALA A 179 -4.67 5.19 0.16
C ALA A 179 -4.33 6.61 -0.35
N SER A 180 -3.05 6.90 -0.60
CA SER A 180 -2.62 8.18 -1.17
C SER A 180 -3.17 8.41 -2.59
N ILE A 181 -3.25 7.35 -3.43
CA ILE A 181 -3.90 7.42 -4.75
C ILE A 181 -5.38 7.82 -4.61
N GLU A 182 -6.07 7.29 -3.61
CA GLU A 182 -7.47 7.63 -3.28
C GLU A 182 -7.60 9.01 -2.57
N SER A 183 -6.54 9.80 -2.51
CA SER A 183 -6.50 11.11 -1.83
C SER A 183 -6.75 11.02 -0.32
N ILE A 184 -6.25 9.98 0.31
CA ILE A 184 -6.28 9.74 1.76
C ILE A 184 -4.85 9.89 2.30
N PRO A 185 -4.57 10.82 3.22
CA PRO A 185 -3.28 10.89 3.90
C PRO A 185 -2.91 9.53 4.50
N SER A 186 -1.68 9.07 4.32
CA SER A 186 -1.32 7.72 4.68
C SER A 186 0.09 7.59 5.26
N VAL A 187 0.28 6.58 6.10
CA VAL A 187 1.58 6.26 6.70
C VAL A 187 1.77 4.75 6.74
N GLY A 188 2.89 4.28 6.19
CA GLY A 188 3.38 2.92 6.39
C GLY A 188 4.43 2.89 7.50
N PHE A 189 4.25 2.00 8.47
CA PHE A 189 5.13 1.83 9.63
C PHE A 189 5.82 0.48 9.59
N SER A 190 7.14 0.44 9.80
CA SER A 190 7.95 -0.78 9.75
C SER A 190 9.02 -0.79 10.84
N LEU A 191 9.17 -1.90 11.53
CA LEU A 191 10.19 -2.12 12.57
C LEU A 191 11.29 -3.02 12.01
N LEU A 192 12.57 -2.64 12.17
CA LEU A 192 13.75 -3.40 11.72
C LEU A 192 13.99 -4.64 12.60
N ASP A 193 12.93 -5.32 13.00
CA ASP A 193 13.00 -6.54 13.81
C ASP A 193 12.08 -7.60 13.20
N TYR A 194 12.62 -8.78 12.94
CA TYR A 194 11.90 -9.94 12.41
C TYR A 194 11.47 -10.93 13.51
N SER A 195 11.81 -10.64 14.77
CA SER A 195 11.47 -11.51 15.89
C SER A 195 9.97 -11.52 16.15
N LEU A 196 9.42 -12.69 16.51
CA LEU A 196 8.04 -12.80 17.00
C LEU A 196 7.85 -12.09 18.35
N GLU A 197 8.95 -11.83 19.09
CA GLU A 197 8.99 -11.14 20.37
C GLU A 197 9.46 -9.67 20.22
N ALA A 198 9.32 -9.09 19.04
CA ALA A 198 9.73 -7.72 18.77
C ALA A 198 9.09 -6.71 19.73
N ASP A 199 9.88 -5.73 20.20
CA ASP A 199 9.40 -4.66 21.07
C ASP A 199 8.75 -3.53 20.29
N PHE A 200 7.44 -3.42 20.34
CA PHE A 200 6.65 -2.36 19.70
C PHE A 200 6.50 -1.09 20.55
N SER A 201 7.16 -0.95 21.69
CA SER A 201 7.04 0.24 22.56
C SER A 201 7.50 1.52 21.88
N GLY A 202 8.60 1.47 21.13
CA GLY A 202 9.09 2.56 20.29
C GLY A 202 8.13 2.90 19.16
N PRO A 203 7.76 1.95 18.29
CA PRO A 203 6.73 2.13 17.27
C PRO A 203 5.42 2.71 17.79
N LYS A 204 4.85 2.20 18.88
CA LYS A 204 3.60 2.71 19.49
C LYS A 204 3.72 4.20 19.86
N LYS A 205 4.80 4.58 20.53
CA LYS A 205 5.05 5.96 20.96
C LYS A 205 5.13 6.93 19.77
N TYR A 206 5.96 6.60 18.79
CA TYR A 206 6.23 7.53 17.69
C TYR A 206 5.15 7.49 16.61
N ALA A 207 4.50 6.35 16.35
CA ALA A 207 3.34 6.29 15.48
C ALA A 207 2.23 7.21 15.98
N ARG A 208 1.93 7.17 17.30
CA ARG A 208 0.97 8.08 17.91
C ARG A 208 1.33 9.56 17.67
N LEU A 209 2.57 9.96 17.96
CA LEU A 209 3.02 11.34 17.79
C LEU A 209 2.90 11.82 16.33
N ILE A 210 3.27 10.97 15.37
CA ILE A 210 3.19 11.27 13.94
C ILE A 210 1.74 11.42 13.50
N VAL A 211 0.86 10.50 13.90
CA VAL A 211 -0.57 10.53 13.55
C VAL A 211 -1.26 11.74 14.16
N GLU A 212 -1.02 12.04 15.44
CA GLU A 212 -1.55 13.26 16.09
C GLU A 212 -1.16 14.52 15.33
N GLN A 213 0.10 14.62 14.89
CA GLN A 213 0.57 15.79 14.15
C GLN A 213 -0.10 15.92 12.78
N ILE A 214 -0.24 14.81 12.03
CA ILE A 214 -0.91 14.83 10.72
C ILE A 214 -2.40 15.19 10.86
N LEU A 215 -3.09 14.63 11.85
CA LEU A 215 -4.49 14.93 12.10
C LEU A 215 -4.75 16.34 12.61
N LYS A 216 -3.76 16.94 13.29
CA LYS A 216 -3.84 18.33 13.78
C LYS A 216 -3.59 19.35 12.66
N GLU A 217 -2.60 19.09 11.83
CA GLU A 217 -2.16 19.98 10.76
C GLU A 217 -2.06 19.17 9.44
N PRO A 218 -3.18 19.01 8.71
CA PRO A 218 -3.17 18.30 7.43
C PRO A 218 -2.24 18.99 6.43
N ILE A 219 -1.25 18.28 5.92
CA ILE A 219 -0.21 18.79 5.02
C ILE A 219 -0.69 18.73 3.57
N ASP A 220 -1.09 17.52 3.14
CA ASP A 220 -1.52 17.22 1.77
C ASP A 220 -2.45 16.00 1.79
N LYS A 221 -3.45 15.98 0.91
CA LYS A 221 -4.36 14.83 0.76
C LYS A 221 -3.68 13.61 0.13
N HIS A 222 -2.59 13.80 -0.60
CA HIS A 222 -1.77 12.74 -1.19
C HIS A 222 -0.53 12.44 -0.34
N LEU A 223 -0.51 12.90 0.92
CA LEU A 223 0.58 12.57 1.83
C LEU A 223 0.73 11.06 1.95
N CYS A 224 1.93 10.55 1.67
CA CYS A 224 2.32 9.18 1.96
C CYS A 224 3.70 9.17 2.62
N LEU A 225 3.79 8.63 3.83
CA LEU A 225 5.03 8.54 4.58
C LEU A 225 5.47 7.10 4.76
N ASN A 226 6.75 6.84 4.48
CA ASN A 226 7.44 5.60 4.84
C ASN A 226 8.20 5.83 6.15
N VAL A 227 7.70 5.26 7.24
CA VAL A 227 8.27 5.42 8.58
C VAL A 227 8.90 4.10 9.02
N ASN A 228 10.20 4.13 9.30
CA ASN A 228 10.92 2.94 9.77
C ASN A 228 11.53 3.20 11.15
N PHE A 229 11.48 2.18 12.00
CA PHE A 229 12.01 2.18 13.37
C PHE A 229 13.23 1.26 13.45
N PRO A 230 14.35 1.71 14.03
CA PRO A 230 15.46 0.80 14.31
C PRO A 230 15.08 -0.21 15.42
N ALA A 231 15.68 -1.39 15.40
CA ALA A 231 15.49 -2.44 16.40
C ALA A 231 16.26 -2.12 17.68
N VAL A 232 15.85 -1.08 18.37
CA VAL A 232 16.44 -0.64 19.65
C VAL A 232 15.34 -0.34 20.66
N ARG A 233 15.68 -0.30 21.94
CA ARG A 233 14.73 0.07 23.00
C ARG A 233 14.26 1.51 22.83
N VAL A 234 13.06 1.81 23.32
CA VAL A 234 12.43 3.14 23.19
C VAL A 234 13.25 4.27 23.83
N ASP A 235 14.02 3.98 24.87
CA ASP A 235 14.90 4.94 25.54
C ASP A 235 16.22 5.19 24.79
N GLU A 236 16.59 4.33 23.84
CA GLU A 236 17.75 4.50 22.96
C GLU A 236 17.43 5.26 21.66
N LEU A 237 16.14 5.48 21.36
CA LEU A 237 15.70 6.27 20.23
C LEU A 237 16.05 7.74 20.42
N LYS A 238 16.79 8.30 19.47
CA LYS A 238 17.27 9.70 19.50
C LYS A 238 16.28 10.72 18.92
N GLY A 239 15.10 10.27 18.53
CA GLY A 239 14.06 11.10 17.93
C GLY A 239 13.75 10.73 16.48
N VAL A 240 13.15 11.66 15.75
CA VAL A 240 12.69 11.47 14.38
C VAL A 240 13.56 12.28 13.42
N LYS A 241 13.85 11.71 12.23
CA LYS A 241 14.57 12.38 11.16
C LYS A 241 13.80 12.23 9.85
N VAL A 242 13.42 13.37 9.27
CA VAL A 242 12.93 13.41 7.89
C VAL A 242 14.13 13.31 6.96
N CYS A 243 14.10 12.39 6.02
CA CYS A 243 15.23 12.06 5.16
C CYS A 243 14.75 11.61 3.78
N HIS A 244 15.67 11.34 2.88
CA HIS A 244 15.37 10.74 1.59
C HIS A 244 15.70 9.24 1.59
N GLN A 245 15.12 8.53 0.63
CA GLN A 245 15.37 7.12 0.37
C GLN A 245 16.82 6.93 -0.06
N ALA A 246 17.60 6.10 0.65
CA ALA A 246 18.97 5.77 0.29
C ALA A 246 19.05 5.04 -1.05
N TYR A 247 20.11 5.30 -1.81
CA TYR A 247 20.46 4.44 -2.93
C TYR A 247 21.19 3.19 -2.43
N ALA A 248 20.41 2.15 -2.15
CA ALA A 248 20.91 0.86 -1.70
C ALA A 248 20.08 -0.27 -2.34
N LYS A 249 20.66 -1.45 -2.46
CA LYS A 249 20.01 -2.64 -3.02
C LYS A 249 20.57 -3.91 -2.39
N TYR A 250 19.90 -5.01 -2.60
CA TYR A 250 20.48 -6.32 -2.36
C TYR A 250 21.43 -6.68 -3.53
N GLU A 251 22.63 -7.13 -3.20
CA GLU A 251 23.48 -7.91 -4.10
C GLU A 251 23.05 -9.36 -3.91
N GLU A 252 22.16 -9.79 -4.82
CA GLU A 252 21.44 -11.05 -4.73
C GLU A 252 22.32 -12.22 -5.17
N ASP A 253 22.14 -13.37 -4.52
CA ASP A 253 22.69 -14.67 -4.89
C ASP A 253 21.59 -15.75 -4.75
N PHE A 254 21.76 -16.87 -5.42
CA PHE A 254 20.86 -18.00 -5.37
C PHE A 254 21.57 -19.24 -4.87
N ASP A 255 21.26 -19.66 -3.62
CA ASP A 255 21.73 -20.92 -3.07
C ASP A 255 20.98 -22.10 -3.74
N GLU A 256 21.70 -22.81 -4.62
CA GLU A 256 21.16 -23.96 -5.34
C GLU A 256 21.20 -25.22 -4.45
N ARG A 257 20.08 -25.89 -4.30
CA ARG A 257 19.93 -27.16 -3.58
C ARG A 257 19.16 -28.17 -4.42
N THR A 258 19.16 -29.42 -3.96
CA THR A 258 18.44 -30.50 -4.61
C THR A 258 17.52 -31.17 -3.57
N ASP A 259 16.27 -31.40 -3.95
CA ASP A 259 15.29 -32.11 -3.13
C ASP A 259 15.55 -33.63 -3.12
N PRO A 260 14.91 -34.39 -2.22
CA PRO A 260 15.07 -35.85 -2.17
C PRO A 260 14.65 -36.60 -3.46
N THR A 261 13.91 -35.95 -4.37
CA THR A 261 13.51 -36.50 -5.67
C THR A 261 14.47 -36.15 -6.81
N GLY A 262 15.57 -35.45 -6.53
CA GLY A 262 16.58 -35.04 -7.51
C GLY A 262 16.26 -33.73 -8.26
N LYS A 263 15.23 -32.99 -7.87
CA LYS A 263 14.88 -31.69 -8.48
C LYS A 263 15.63 -30.57 -7.82
N LYS A 264 16.19 -29.66 -8.63
CA LYS A 264 16.84 -28.46 -8.15
C LYS A 264 15.81 -27.44 -7.67
N TYR A 265 16.16 -26.71 -6.60
CA TYR A 265 15.45 -25.53 -6.12
C TYR A 265 16.45 -24.50 -5.63
N TYR A 266 16.02 -23.26 -5.51
CA TYR A 266 16.88 -22.13 -5.26
C TYR A 266 16.32 -21.29 -4.10
N TRP A 267 17.19 -20.90 -3.18
CA TRP A 267 16.89 -19.88 -2.18
C TRP A 267 17.50 -18.56 -2.60
N LEU A 268 16.66 -17.50 -2.64
CA LEU A 268 17.16 -16.14 -2.78
C LEU A 268 17.91 -15.77 -1.50
N THR A 269 19.16 -15.38 -1.64
CA THR A 269 20.07 -14.90 -0.61
C THR A 269 20.71 -13.61 -1.06
N GLY A 270 21.58 -13.02 -0.27
CA GLY A 270 22.34 -11.83 -0.65
C GLY A 270 22.57 -10.89 0.52
N GLU A 271 23.30 -9.83 0.24
CA GLU A 271 23.65 -8.79 1.21
C GLU A 271 23.05 -7.44 0.82
N PHE A 272 22.56 -6.69 1.81
CA PHE A 272 22.05 -5.34 1.59
C PHE A 272 23.22 -4.37 1.54
N VAL A 273 23.48 -3.77 0.36
CA VAL A 273 24.60 -2.87 0.10
C VAL A 273 24.09 -1.44 -0.07
N ASN A 274 24.60 -0.53 0.77
CA ASN A 274 24.30 0.89 0.70
C ASN A 274 25.41 1.66 -0.06
N PHE A 275 25.06 2.22 -1.20
CA PHE A 275 25.94 3.04 -2.03
C PHE A 275 25.87 4.54 -1.70
N ASP A 276 24.89 4.95 -0.90
CA ASP A 276 24.69 6.34 -0.49
C ASP A 276 25.46 6.65 0.80
N LYS A 277 26.38 7.59 0.72
CA LYS A 277 27.19 8.04 1.86
C LYS A 277 26.58 9.24 2.59
N SER A 278 25.43 9.75 2.14
CA SER A 278 24.76 10.89 2.76
C SER A 278 24.28 10.58 4.17
N LYS A 279 24.40 11.55 5.05
CA LYS A 279 23.83 11.50 6.41
C LYS A 279 22.34 11.86 6.45
N ASP A 280 21.77 12.14 5.28
CA ASP A 280 20.36 12.53 5.12
C ASP A 280 19.51 11.40 4.53
N THR A 281 19.93 10.14 4.68
CA THR A 281 19.23 8.95 4.21
C THR A 281 18.51 8.23 5.35
N ASP A 282 17.48 7.46 5.00
CA ASP A 282 16.77 6.55 5.90
C ASP A 282 17.72 5.50 6.51
N VAL A 283 18.60 4.91 5.71
CA VAL A 283 19.62 3.95 6.17
C VAL A 283 20.54 4.57 7.21
N TRP A 284 21.00 5.81 6.96
CA TRP A 284 21.86 6.51 7.94
C TRP A 284 21.10 6.78 9.24
N ALA A 285 19.87 7.27 9.15
CA ALA A 285 19.03 7.58 10.31
C ALA A 285 18.83 6.35 11.20
N LEU A 286 18.44 5.23 10.59
CA LEU A 286 18.21 3.97 11.30
C LEU A 286 19.47 3.42 11.97
N ASN A 287 20.62 3.44 11.28
CA ASN A 287 21.89 3.01 11.83
C ASN A 287 22.40 3.91 12.99
N HIS A 288 21.77 5.08 13.19
CA HIS A 288 22.12 6.01 14.28
C HIS A 288 21.01 6.15 15.32
N ASN A 289 20.08 5.19 15.36
CA ASN A 289 18.96 5.09 16.32
C ASN A 289 17.93 6.23 16.17
N PHE A 290 17.75 6.80 14.98
CA PHE A 290 16.65 7.70 14.68
C PHE A 290 15.51 6.93 13.99
N VAL A 291 14.28 7.31 14.29
CA VAL A 291 13.13 6.95 13.48
C VAL A 291 13.26 7.69 12.14
N SER A 292 13.26 6.98 11.03
CA SER A 292 13.31 7.60 9.71
C SER A 292 11.90 7.90 9.19
N ILE A 293 11.71 9.06 8.59
CA ILE A 293 10.50 9.43 7.83
C ILE A 293 10.93 9.81 6.42
N VAL A 294 10.47 9.07 5.42
CA VAL A 294 10.68 9.38 4.01
C VAL A 294 9.32 9.67 3.37
N PRO A 295 9.06 10.89 2.86
CA PRO A 295 7.88 11.13 2.03
C PRO A 295 8.04 10.40 0.70
N VAL A 296 7.01 9.62 0.33
CA VAL A 296 6.98 8.85 -0.92
C VAL A 296 5.78 9.26 -1.76
N GLN A 297 5.83 8.97 -3.06
CA GLN A 297 4.74 9.28 -3.98
C GLN A 297 4.56 8.15 -5.00
N PHE A 298 3.37 8.07 -5.56
CA PHE A 298 3.03 7.07 -6.58
C PHE A 298 3.43 7.48 -8.01
N ASP A 299 3.76 8.76 -8.26
CA ASP A 299 4.26 9.20 -9.56
C ASP A 299 5.74 8.84 -9.72
N LEU A 300 6.02 7.80 -10.52
CA LEU A 300 7.35 7.28 -10.80
C LEU A 300 8.05 8.00 -11.98
N THR A 301 7.50 9.10 -12.48
CA THR A 301 8.07 9.84 -13.61
C THR A 301 9.39 10.52 -13.24
N ASP A 302 10.49 10.18 -13.91
CA ASP A 302 11.71 10.99 -13.85
C ASP A 302 11.52 12.26 -14.69
N TYR A 303 11.10 13.34 -14.04
CA TYR A 303 10.86 14.64 -14.69
C TYR A 303 12.13 15.26 -15.29
N LYS A 304 13.30 14.98 -14.70
CA LYS A 304 14.59 15.46 -15.21
C LYS A 304 14.97 14.74 -16.51
N LEU A 305 14.82 13.43 -16.56
CA LEU A 305 15.04 12.63 -17.75
C LEU A 305 13.99 12.93 -18.82
N LYS A 306 12.71 13.06 -18.44
CA LYS A 306 11.61 13.44 -19.34
C LYS A 306 11.93 14.72 -20.11
N LYS A 307 12.50 15.75 -19.45
CA LYS A 307 12.91 17.00 -20.12
C LYS A 307 14.00 16.73 -21.17
N LYS A 308 15.04 15.98 -20.81
CA LYS A 308 16.13 15.62 -21.74
C LYS A 308 15.63 14.84 -22.96
N LEU A 309 14.71 13.89 -22.75
CA LEU A 309 14.16 13.07 -23.83
C LEU A 309 13.32 13.91 -24.82
N LYS A 310 12.58 14.92 -24.34
CA LYS A 310 11.86 15.84 -25.24
C LYS A 310 12.78 16.63 -26.14
N ASP A 311 13.98 16.98 -25.67
CA ASP A 311 14.96 17.70 -26.47
C ASP A 311 15.70 16.77 -27.45
N THR A 312 15.74 15.46 -27.18
CA THR A 312 16.44 14.44 -27.98
C THR A 312 15.55 13.79 -29.04
N PHE A 313 14.29 13.51 -28.68
CA PHE A 313 13.32 12.86 -29.57
C PHE A 313 12.43 13.92 -30.23
N ASN A 314 12.83 14.38 -31.41
CA ASN A 314 12.03 15.25 -32.29
C ASN A 314 11.15 14.38 -33.22
N PHE A 315 10.03 13.87 -32.70
CA PHE A 315 9.02 13.19 -33.51
C PHE A 315 8.02 14.19 -34.09
#